data_27f26aa3ed8e1369e3d36fbb97005f4f
#
_entry.id   27f26aa3ed8e1369e3d36fbb97005f4f
#
_cell.length_a   1.000
_cell.length_b   1.000
_cell.length_c   1.000
_cell.angle_alpha   90.00
_cell.angle_beta   90.00
_cell.angle_gamma   90.00
#
_symmetry.space_group_name_H-M   'P 1'
#
loop_
_entity.id
_entity.type
_entity.pdbx_description
1 polymer ?
#
loop_
_entity_poly.entity_id
_entity_poly.type
_entity_poly.pdbx_seq_one_letter_code
_entity_poly.pdbx_strand_id
1 'polypeptide(L)'
;MTWFDYAVVIVVALSMLLAVFRGVVREIAALAGWAAALILSGLFAQELAQWLPASLSHMLRVVIAYLVIFLGVLLLSGLIGLLLAKLFHAAGLGFTDRAVGALFGFVRGAVIVFVGVMFAGLTGLPKEPFWREAALSGPVETAVLAVRPALPKDLAQRIRYR
;
A
#
# COMPACT_ATOMS: atom_id res chain seq x y z
N MET A 1 19.27 -15.05 -13.40
CA MET A 1 18.56 -13.86 -12.86
C MET A 1 18.18 -12.95 -14.01
N THR A 2 16.92 -12.62 -14.09
CA THR A 2 16.36 -11.77 -15.15
C THR A 2 15.99 -10.40 -14.61
N TRP A 3 15.55 -9.50 -15.46
CA TRP A 3 15.02 -8.19 -15.06
C TRP A 3 13.89 -8.30 -14.04
N PHE A 4 13.07 -9.35 -14.10
CA PHE A 4 12.01 -9.62 -13.14
C PHE A 4 12.58 -9.87 -11.74
N ASP A 5 13.61 -10.71 -11.60
CA ASP A 5 14.23 -11.01 -10.31
C ASP A 5 14.79 -9.73 -9.67
N TYR A 6 15.49 -8.90 -10.47
CA TYR A 6 16.00 -7.61 -10.00
C TYR A 6 14.88 -6.67 -9.56
N ALA A 7 13.78 -6.58 -10.32
CA ALA A 7 12.65 -5.76 -9.95
C ALA A 7 12.03 -6.20 -8.62
N VAL A 8 11.83 -7.50 -8.41
CA VAL A 8 11.31 -8.07 -7.15
C VAL A 8 12.23 -7.73 -5.98
N VAL A 9 13.54 -7.99 -6.13
CA VAL A 9 14.53 -7.72 -5.07
C VAL A 9 14.58 -6.22 -4.75
N ILE A 10 14.59 -5.35 -5.76
CA ILE A 10 14.62 -3.90 -5.58
C ILE A 10 13.36 -3.42 -4.83
N VAL A 11 12.17 -3.87 -5.24
CA VAL A 11 10.91 -3.47 -4.57
C VAL A 11 10.90 -3.89 -3.11
N VAL A 12 11.27 -5.13 -2.81
CA VAL A 12 11.31 -5.63 -1.44
C VAL A 12 12.39 -4.91 -0.62
N ALA A 13 13.59 -4.75 -1.17
CA ALA A 13 14.71 -4.08 -0.49
C ALA A 13 14.38 -2.60 -0.19
N LEU A 14 13.84 -1.86 -1.16
CA LEU A 14 13.41 -0.47 -0.95
C LEU A 14 12.30 -0.38 0.09
N SER A 15 11.33 -1.30 0.06
CA SER A 15 10.25 -1.33 1.04
C SER A 15 10.79 -1.58 2.45
N MET A 16 11.72 -2.53 2.62
CA MET A 16 12.39 -2.79 3.89
C MET A 16 13.20 -1.58 4.37
N LEU A 17 14.01 -1.02 3.48
CA LEU A 17 14.88 0.10 3.79
C LEU A 17 14.07 1.31 4.30
N LEU A 18 13.01 1.67 3.60
CA LEU A 18 12.11 2.74 4.00
C LEU A 18 11.48 2.48 5.37
N ALA A 19 11.07 1.22 5.64
CA ALA A 19 10.46 0.84 6.90
C ALA A 19 11.48 0.84 8.07
N VAL A 20 12.75 0.47 7.84
CA VAL A 20 13.83 0.59 8.82
C VAL A 20 14.06 2.06 9.21
N PHE A 21 14.08 2.96 8.22
CA PHE A 21 14.26 4.40 8.50
C PHE A 21 13.07 5.04 9.21
N ARG A 22 11.87 4.59 8.92
CA ARG A 22 10.63 5.15 9.49
C ARG A 22 10.26 4.55 10.84
N GLY A 23 10.55 3.26 11.05
CA GLY A 23 10.08 2.45 12.17
C GLY A 23 8.65 1.93 11.97
N VAL A 24 8.33 0.82 12.66
CA VAL A 24 7.00 0.19 12.55
C VAL A 24 5.88 1.07 13.08
N VAL A 25 6.12 1.85 14.13
CA VAL A 25 5.11 2.74 14.73
C VAL A 25 4.57 3.73 13.70
N ARG A 26 5.46 4.33 12.88
CA ARG A 26 5.04 5.27 11.82
C ARG A 26 4.33 4.58 10.66
N GLU A 27 4.73 3.36 10.31
CA GLU A 27 4.08 2.58 9.24
C GLU A 27 2.65 2.18 9.65
N ILE A 28 2.46 1.72 10.90
CA ILE A 28 1.12 1.40 11.42
C ILE A 28 0.26 2.66 11.52
N ALA A 29 0.81 3.76 12.04
CA ALA A 29 0.09 5.02 12.10
C ALA A 29 -0.33 5.54 10.71
N ALA A 30 0.53 5.35 9.71
CA ALA A 30 0.22 5.71 8.33
C ALA A 30 -0.93 4.85 7.77
N LEU A 31 -0.91 3.53 7.96
CA LEU A 31 -2.00 2.65 7.50
C LEU A 31 -3.32 2.98 8.19
N ALA A 32 -3.29 3.15 9.52
CA ALA A 32 -4.46 3.58 10.29
C ALA A 32 -4.97 4.95 9.81
N GLY A 33 -4.05 5.87 9.52
CA GLY A 33 -4.36 7.18 8.97
C GLY A 33 -5.04 7.13 7.61
N TRP A 34 -4.58 6.26 6.69
CA TRP A 34 -5.23 6.04 5.40
C TRP A 34 -6.65 5.48 5.55
N ALA A 35 -6.82 4.46 6.41
CA ALA A 35 -8.13 3.90 6.68
C ALA A 35 -9.09 4.96 7.30
N ALA A 36 -8.61 5.69 8.30
CA ALA A 36 -9.37 6.76 8.92
C ALA A 36 -9.72 7.88 7.94
N ALA A 37 -8.77 8.29 7.07
CA ALA A 37 -9.00 9.32 6.07
C ALA A 37 -10.09 8.92 5.07
N LEU A 38 -10.09 7.67 4.58
CA LEU A 38 -11.12 7.17 3.67
C LEU A 38 -12.49 7.12 4.34
N ILE A 39 -12.55 6.60 5.58
CA ILE A 39 -13.81 6.47 6.32
C ILE A 39 -14.37 7.86 6.65
N LEU A 40 -13.56 8.73 7.28
CA LEU A 40 -14.03 10.04 7.74
C LEU A 40 -14.39 10.96 6.57
N SER A 41 -13.63 10.95 5.48
CA SER A 41 -14.00 11.72 4.30
C SER A 41 -15.29 11.21 3.67
N GLY A 42 -15.52 9.89 3.63
CA GLY A 42 -16.77 9.33 3.15
C GLY A 42 -17.98 9.70 4.00
N LEU A 43 -17.80 9.75 5.33
CA LEU A 43 -18.88 10.07 6.27
C LEU A 43 -19.23 11.57 6.31
N PHE A 44 -18.21 12.43 6.31
CA PHE A 44 -18.39 13.87 6.58
C PHE A 44 -18.31 14.79 5.35
N ALA A 45 -17.94 14.25 4.15
CA ALA A 45 -17.82 15.09 2.96
C ALA A 45 -19.11 15.81 2.59
N GLN A 46 -20.27 15.19 2.73
CA GLN A 46 -21.55 15.81 2.41
C GLN A 46 -21.92 16.93 3.39
N GLU A 47 -21.62 16.76 4.66
CA GLU A 47 -21.87 17.79 5.68
C GLU A 47 -20.96 19.00 5.44
N LEU A 48 -19.66 18.77 5.22
CA LEU A 48 -18.72 19.85 4.93
C LEU A 48 -19.04 20.56 3.61
N ALA A 49 -19.56 19.84 2.61
CA ALA A 49 -19.96 20.42 1.32
C ALA A 49 -21.05 21.48 1.42
N GLN A 50 -21.90 21.41 2.46
CA GLN A 50 -22.96 22.41 2.71
C GLN A 50 -22.40 23.78 3.13
N TRP A 51 -21.21 23.79 3.71
CA TRP A 51 -20.52 25.01 4.16
C TRP A 51 -19.74 25.69 3.04
N LEU A 52 -19.59 25.05 1.88
CA LEU A 52 -18.90 25.63 0.72
C LEU A 52 -19.84 26.55 -0.08
N PRO A 53 -19.28 27.58 -0.77
CA PRO A 53 -20.05 28.55 -1.52
C PRO A 53 -21.02 27.91 -2.53
N ALA A 54 -22.26 28.42 -2.58
CA ALA A 54 -23.31 27.92 -3.47
C ALA A 54 -23.02 28.19 -4.97
N SER A 55 -22.02 29.02 -5.29
CA SER A 55 -21.56 29.27 -6.66
C SER A 55 -20.91 28.04 -7.31
N LEU A 56 -20.46 27.05 -6.51
CA LEU A 56 -19.92 25.81 -7.01
C LEU A 56 -21.02 24.76 -7.24
N SER A 57 -20.86 23.94 -8.27
CA SER A 57 -21.77 22.80 -8.48
C SER A 57 -21.76 21.87 -7.27
N HIS A 58 -22.89 21.20 -6.99
CA HIS A 58 -23.00 20.26 -5.86
C HIS A 58 -21.87 19.20 -5.87
N MET A 59 -21.60 18.60 -7.03
CA MET A 59 -20.55 17.61 -7.20
C MET A 59 -19.17 18.16 -6.82
N LEU A 60 -18.85 19.38 -7.26
CA LEU A 60 -17.56 20.00 -6.98
C LEU A 60 -17.39 20.30 -5.49
N ARG A 61 -18.46 20.77 -4.81
CA ARG A 61 -18.45 20.96 -3.34
C ARG A 61 -18.13 19.67 -2.60
N VAL A 62 -18.78 18.55 -2.97
CA VAL A 62 -18.55 17.24 -2.32
C VAL A 62 -17.12 16.75 -2.57
N VAL A 63 -16.59 16.89 -3.79
CA VAL A 63 -15.21 16.50 -4.11
C VAL A 63 -14.19 17.32 -3.31
N ILE A 64 -14.37 18.64 -3.25
CA ILE A 64 -13.48 19.51 -2.47
C ILE A 64 -13.56 19.16 -0.98
N ALA A 65 -14.76 19.00 -0.43
CA ALA A 65 -14.96 18.62 0.97
C ALA A 65 -14.30 17.26 1.30
N TYR A 66 -14.47 16.28 0.42
CA TYR A 66 -13.82 14.97 0.55
C TYR A 66 -12.30 15.11 0.61
N LEU A 67 -11.69 15.85 -0.34
CA LEU A 67 -10.25 16.05 -0.38
C LEU A 67 -9.73 16.81 0.83
N VAL A 68 -10.45 17.84 1.31
CA VAL A 68 -10.06 18.61 2.50
C VAL A 68 -10.02 17.72 3.73
N ILE A 69 -11.07 16.92 3.98
CA ILE A 69 -11.11 15.99 5.11
C ILE A 69 -10.02 14.92 4.95
N PHE A 70 -9.90 14.34 3.76
CA PHE A 70 -8.93 13.28 3.48
C PHE A 70 -7.49 13.72 3.76
N LEU A 71 -7.09 14.86 3.19
CA LEU A 71 -5.75 15.41 3.41
C LEU A 71 -5.54 15.87 4.85
N GLY A 72 -6.55 16.48 5.46
CA GLY A 72 -6.50 16.90 6.87
C GLY A 72 -6.26 15.72 7.81
N VAL A 73 -7.00 14.62 7.63
CA VAL A 73 -6.82 13.40 8.43
C VAL A 73 -5.46 12.75 8.18
N LEU A 74 -4.98 12.70 6.94
CA LEU A 74 -3.64 12.18 6.62
C LEU A 74 -2.53 13.01 7.29
N LEU A 75 -2.63 14.33 7.27
CA LEU A 75 -1.66 15.21 7.92
C LEU A 75 -1.66 15.00 9.44
N LEU A 76 -2.83 14.96 10.07
CA LEU A 76 -2.95 14.71 11.51
C LEU A 76 -2.42 13.33 11.89
N SER A 77 -2.76 12.29 11.14
CA SER A 77 -2.26 10.93 11.37
C SER A 77 -0.75 10.85 11.21
N GLY A 78 -0.19 11.53 10.22
CA GLY A 78 1.25 11.64 10.02
C GLY A 78 1.95 12.32 11.21
N LEU A 79 1.36 13.39 11.72
CA LEU A 79 1.88 14.11 12.89
C LEU A 79 1.84 13.26 14.16
N ILE A 80 0.72 12.56 14.40
CA ILE A 80 0.55 11.61 15.50
C ILE A 80 1.61 10.51 15.40
N GLY A 81 1.78 9.91 14.21
CA GLY A 81 2.79 8.87 13.97
C GLY A 81 4.22 9.36 14.25
N LEU A 82 4.53 10.61 13.89
CA LEU A 82 5.82 11.26 14.21
C LEU A 82 6.03 11.40 15.72
N LEU A 83 5.02 11.88 16.44
CA LEU A 83 5.07 12.06 17.88
C LEU A 83 5.22 10.73 18.61
N LEU A 84 4.43 9.73 18.24
CA LEU A 84 4.54 8.38 18.80
C LEU A 84 5.93 7.79 18.57
N ALA A 85 6.47 7.86 17.36
CA ALA A 85 7.82 7.36 17.09
C ALA A 85 8.89 8.07 17.93
N LYS A 86 8.80 9.39 18.14
CA LYS A 86 9.71 10.12 19.05
C LYS A 86 9.60 9.61 20.49
N LEU A 87 8.39 9.36 20.98
CA LEU A 87 8.18 8.78 22.32
C LEU A 87 8.81 7.40 22.45
N PHE A 88 8.62 6.53 21.44
CA PHE A 88 9.24 5.20 21.41
C PHE A 88 10.78 5.28 21.42
N HIS A 89 11.35 6.21 20.65
CA HIS A 89 12.80 6.43 20.67
C HIS A 89 13.30 6.96 22.01
N ALA A 90 12.58 7.88 22.64
CA ALA A 90 12.91 8.40 23.97
C ALA A 90 12.84 7.33 25.06
N ALA A 91 11.94 6.35 24.90
CA ALA A 91 11.83 5.19 25.79
C ALA A 91 12.91 4.10 25.53
N GLY A 92 13.88 4.34 24.65
CA GLY A 92 14.94 3.37 24.32
C GLY A 92 14.53 2.26 23.35
N LEU A 93 13.31 2.28 22.83
CA LEU A 93 12.75 1.24 21.95
C LEU A 93 13.08 1.47 20.46
N GLY A 94 13.94 2.42 20.12
CA GLY A 94 14.23 2.79 18.74
C GLY A 94 14.82 1.65 17.89
N PHE A 95 15.67 0.81 18.47
CA PHE A 95 16.21 -0.36 17.77
C PHE A 95 15.12 -1.39 17.46
N THR A 96 14.28 -1.70 18.43
CA THR A 96 13.16 -2.64 18.28
C THR A 96 12.15 -2.15 17.25
N ASP A 97 11.82 -0.85 17.28
CA ASP A 97 10.93 -0.21 16.30
C ASP A 97 11.44 -0.35 14.87
N ARG A 98 12.75 -0.18 14.64
CA ARG A 98 13.39 -0.35 13.34
C ARG A 98 13.46 -1.81 12.90
N ALA A 99 13.79 -2.73 13.82
CA ALA A 99 13.88 -4.16 13.52
C ALA A 99 12.51 -4.74 13.11
N VAL A 100 11.47 -4.42 13.88
CA VAL A 100 10.09 -4.78 13.52
C VAL A 100 9.63 -4.04 12.26
N GLY A 101 10.08 -2.80 12.06
CA GLY A 101 9.87 -2.04 10.83
C GLY A 101 10.43 -2.75 9.60
N ALA A 102 11.64 -3.34 9.70
CA ALA A 102 12.22 -4.12 8.60
C ALA A 102 11.35 -5.31 8.20
N LEU A 103 10.86 -6.06 9.19
CA LEU A 103 9.95 -7.19 8.96
C LEU A 103 8.65 -6.73 8.30
N PHE A 104 8.07 -5.65 8.80
CA PHE A 104 6.87 -5.04 8.22
C PHE A 104 7.11 -4.56 6.78
N GLY A 105 8.26 -3.94 6.52
CA GLY A 105 8.68 -3.52 5.18
C GLY A 105 8.87 -4.69 4.22
N PHE A 106 9.39 -5.82 4.71
CA PHE A 106 9.49 -7.06 3.93
C PHE A 106 8.11 -7.56 3.52
N VAL A 107 7.19 -7.70 4.49
CA VAL A 107 5.81 -8.15 4.22
C VAL A 107 5.12 -7.20 3.23
N ARG A 108 5.23 -5.89 3.43
CA ARG A 108 4.68 -4.89 2.50
C ARG A 108 5.29 -5.02 1.10
N GLY A 109 6.60 -5.19 0.99
CA GLY A 109 7.28 -5.39 -0.29
C GLY A 109 6.81 -6.65 -1.00
N ALA A 110 6.65 -7.75 -0.26
CA ALA A 110 6.11 -9.01 -0.77
C ALA A 110 4.65 -8.84 -1.27
N VAL A 111 3.82 -8.11 -0.53
CA VAL A 111 2.44 -7.80 -0.96
C VAL A 111 2.43 -6.95 -2.23
N ILE A 112 3.28 -5.94 -2.33
CA ILE A 112 3.39 -5.11 -3.55
C ILE A 112 3.78 -5.96 -4.75
N VAL A 113 4.78 -6.84 -4.61
CA VAL A 113 5.20 -7.77 -5.67
C VAL A 113 4.05 -8.72 -6.02
N PHE A 114 3.39 -9.30 -5.02
CA PHE A 114 2.25 -10.19 -5.21
C PHE A 114 1.13 -9.54 -6.03
N VAL A 115 0.73 -8.33 -5.65
CA VAL A 115 -0.30 -7.56 -6.36
C VAL A 115 0.18 -7.21 -7.78
N GLY A 116 1.44 -6.80 -7.94
CA GLY A 116 2.03 -6.52 -9.24
C GLY A 116 2.01 -7.74 -10.17
N VAL A 117 2.39 -8.93 -9.66
CA VAL A 117 2.36 -10.19 -10.41
C VAL A 117 0.93 -10.61 -10.73
N MET A 118 -0.01 -10.40 -9.80
CA MET A 118 -1.43 -10.68 -10.04
C MET A 118 -1.95 -9.83 -11.22
N PHE A 119 -1.65 -8.54 -11.27
CA PHE A 119 -2.03 -7.68 -12.40
C PHE A 119 -1.29 -8.05 -13.69
N ALA A 120 0.01 -8.39 -13.61
CA ALA A 120 0.77 -8.85 -14.76
C ALA A 120 0.17 -10.13 -15.37
N GLY A 121 -0.40 -11.02 -14.55
CA GLY A 121 -1.12 -12.22 -15.01
C GLY A 121 -2.36 -11.94 -15.86
N LEU A 122 -2.88 -10.70 -15.85
CA LEU A 122 -3.97 -10.25 -16.73
C LEU A 122 -3.46 -9.76 -18.10
N THR A 123 -2.15 -9.66 -18.28
CA THR A 123 -1.47 -9.16 -19.47
C THR A 123 -0.72 -10.29 -20.18
N GLY A 124 0.01 -9.94 -21.26
CA GLY A 124 0.92 -10.87 -21.96
C GLY A 124 2.32 -11.00 -21.32
N LEU A 125 2.63 -10.22 -20.28
CA LEU A 125 3.96 -10.18 -19.65
C LEU A 125 4.50 -11.54 -19.16
N PRO A 126 3.67 -12.44 -18.58
CA PRO A 126 4.16 -13.75 -18.15
C PRO A 126 4.64 -14.67 -19.28
N LYS A 127 4.35 -14.33 -20.54
CA LYS A 127 4.80 -15.12 -21.71
C LYS A 127 6.19 -14.71 -22.18
N GLU A 128 6.69 -13.56 -21.75
CA GLU A 128 7.99 -13.03 -22.16
C GLU A 128 9.15 -13.84 -21.55
N PRO A 129 10.28 -13.97 -22.28
CA PRO A 129 11.43 -14.75 -21.81
C PRO A 129 11.98 -14.28 -20.46
N PHE A 130 12.06 -12.97 -20.23
CA PHE A 130 12.58 -12.39 -18.99
C PHE A 130 11.76 -12.78 -17.75
N TRP A 131 10.47 -13.11 -17.94
CA TRP A 131 9.58 -13.59 -16.89
C TRP A 131 9.71 -15.08 -16.69
N ARG A 132 9.68 -15.86 -17.78
CA ARG A 132 9.68 -17.34 -17.75
C ARG A 132 10.99 -17.92 -17.21
N GLU A 133 12.10 -17.25 -17.47
CA GLU A 133 13.45 -17.64 -17.03
C GLU A 133 13.82 -17.06 -15.65
N ALA A 134 12.93 -16.29 -15.03
CA ALA A 134 13.16 -15.71 -13.71
C ALA A 134 13.08 -16.77 -12.62
N ALA A 135 14.00 -16.70 -11.66
CA ALA A 135 14.04 -17.62 -10.51
C ALA A 135 12.89 -17.38 -9.54
N LEU A 136 12.43 -16.13 -9.41
CA LEU A 136 11.38 -15.71 -8.48
C LEU A 136 9.97 -15.76 -9.10
N SER A 137 9.83 -15.93 -10.41
CA SER A 137 8.52 -15.98 -11.06
C SER A 137 7.67 -17.15 -10.56
N GLY A 138 8.24 -18.37 -10.53
CA GLY A 138 7.53 -19.57 -10.10
C GLY A 138 6.93 -19.50 -8.69
N PRO A 139 7.74 -19.18 -7.65
CA PRO A 139 7.24 -19.00 -6.29
C PRO A 139 6.12 -17.96 -6.17
N VAL A 140 6.27 -16.79 -6.84
CA VAL A 140 5.28 -15.72 -6.75
C VAL A 140 4.01 -16.06 -7.53
N GLU A 141 4.11 -16.66 -8.73
CA GLU A 141 2.98 -17.18 -9.48
C GLU A 141 2.18 -18.21 -8.68
N THR A 142 2.87 -19.14 -8.02
CA THR A 142 2.25 -20.16 -7.17
C THR A 142 1.47 -19.52 -6.02
N ALA A 143 2.04 -18.49 -5.39
CA ALA A 143 1.34 -17.74 -4.34
C ALA A 143 0.08 -17.04 -4.87
N VAL A 144 0.13 -16.43 -6.07
CA VAL A 144 -1.04 -15.82 -6.70
C VAL A 144 -2.09 -16.86 -7.07
N LEU A 145 -1.68 -18.01 -7.60
CA LEU A 145 -2.60 -19.11 -7.93
C LEU A 145 -3.27 -19.69 -6.69
N ALA A 146 -2.61 -19.73 -5.54
CA ALA A 146 -3.19 -20.18 -4.27
C ALA A 146 -4.33 -19.27 -3.80
N VAL A 147 -4.28 -17.95 -4.10
CA VAL A 147 -5.34 -16.99 -3.74
C VAL A 147 -6.43 -16.91 -4.82
N ARG A 148 -6.20 -17.48 -5.99
CA ARG A 148 -7.15 -17.47 -7.11
C ARG A 148 -8.60 -17.86 -6.73
N PRO A 149 -8.87 -18.87 -5.86
CA PRO A 149 -10.23 -19.22 -5.47
C PRO A 149 -10.98 -18.13 -4.69
N ALA A 150 -10.25 -17.22 -4.03
CA ALA A 150 -10.81 -16.09 -3.29
C ALA A 150 -11.11 -14.86 -4.18
N LEU A 151 -10.67 -14.87 -5.44
CA LEU A 151 -10.90 -13.78 -6.38
C LEU A 151 -12.26 -13.91 -7.06
N PRO A 152 -12.88 -12.78 -7.49
CA PRO A 152 -14.06 -12.80 -8.36
C PRO A 152 -13.81 -13.67 -9.61
N LYS A 153 -14.82 -14.46 -10.00
CA LYS A 153 -14.71 -15.45 -11.10
C LYS A 153 -14.15 -14.83 -12.39
N ASP A 154 -14.54 -13.60 -12.71
CA ASP A 154 -14.11 -12.91 -13.92
C ASP A 154 -12.59 -12.60 -13.91
N LEU A 155 -12.02 -12.24 -12.75
CA LEU A 155 -10.58 -12.02 -12.59
C LEU A 155 -9.83 -13.35 -12.56
N ALA A 156 -10.34 -14.34 -11.81
CA ALA A 156 -9.73 -15.66 -11.69
C ALA A 156 -9.55 -16.38 -13.03
N GLN A 157 -10.48 -16.20 -13.98
CA GLN A 157 -10.41 -16.80 -15.32
C GLN A 157 -9.43 -16.09 -16.25
N ARG A 158 -9.19 -14.81 -16.05
CA ARG A 158 -8.31 -14.00 -16.89
C ARG A 158 -6.82 -14.11 -16.50
N ILE A 159 -6.52 -14.50 -15.27
CA ILE A 159 -5.15 -14.69 -14.80
C ILE A 159 -4.55 -15.94 -15.45
N ARG A 160 -3.53 -15.75 -16.30
CA ARG A 160 -2.83 -16.81 -17.03
C ARG A 160 -1.32 -16.58 -16.96
N TYR A 161 -0.57 -17.56 -16.44
CA TYR A 161 0.89 -17.47 -16.29
C TYR A 161 1.66 -18.39 -17.26
N ARG A 162 1.06 -19.42 -17.83
CA ARG A 162 1.69 -20.36 -18.78
C ARG A 162 0.67 -20.91 -19.76
#